data_2a329536dfaa8e0f20bbe0dc7a70fb7e
#
_entry.id   2a329536dfaa8e0f20bbe0dc7a70fb7e
#
_cell.length_a   1.000
_cell.length_b   1.000
_cell.length_c   1.000
_cell.angle_alpha   90.00
_cell.angle_beta   90.00
_cell.angle_gamma   90.00
#
_symmetry.space_group_name_H-M   'P 1'
#
loop_
_entity.id
_entity.type
_entity.pdbx_description
1 polymer ?
#
loop_
_entity_poly.entity_id
_entity_poly.type
_entity_poly.pdbx_seq_one_letter_code
_entity_poly.pdbx_strand_id
1 'polypeptide(L)'
;MGFDYEPEFEDALIKLLKNNGWSGKMLNYPTEEQLIKNWADILFNNNKGIDRLNGQPLTKGEMQQLLDKVKELRTPLALNGFINGKSVTITRDNPADKLHFGKDVSLTIYNRLEIASGKSFYQIARQPKFEHHSFILPKRRGDLVLLINGMPVIHIELKSSKVPAMHAVNQITDKYIPEGVFTDCIFSLVQIFVAMNPEEMMYFANPGIDIKFNKAFCFHWADANNNPINDWQQIASTFLSIPMAHMLIGFYTVADQADGILKVLRSYQYYAASKISSIVAKWDWKSTEQKGGYIWHTTGSGKTMTSFKSAQLIAQSGDADKVVFLVDRIELGTQSLDEYRSFADS
;
A
#
# COMPACT_ATOMS: atom_id res chain seq x y z
N MET A 1 4.94 24.41 -13.44
CA MET A 1 5.86 25.29 -12.68
C MET A 1 6.99 24.40 -12.21
N GLY A 2 8.21 24.62 -12.70
CA GLY A 2 9.37 23.82 -12.33
C GLY A 2 9.94 24.27 -10.99
N PHE A 3 10.56 23.35 -10.26
CA PHE A 3 11.26 23.61 -9.02
C PHE A 3 12.75 23.32 -9.21
N ASP A 4 13.59 24.33 -9.01
CA ASP A 4 15.04 24.18 -9.11
C ASP A 4 15.64 23.47 -7.89
N TYR A 5 14.94 23.50 -6.75
CA TYR A 5 15.37 22.93 -5.48
C TYR A 5 14.37 21.90 -4.95
N GLU A 6 14.86 20.71 -4.56
CA GLU A 6 14.03 19.62 -4.00
C GLU A 6 13.23 20.07 -2.77
N PRO A 7 13.76 20.85 -1.80
CA PRO A 7 12.99 21.28 -0.63
C PRO A 7 11.75 22.13 -0.94
N GLU A 8 11.81 22.97 -1.98
CA GLU A 8 10.66 23.78 -2.40
C GLU A 8 9.57 22.89 -3.01
N PHE A 9 9.97 21.90 -3.79
CA PHE A 9 9.05 20.90 -4.34
C PHE A 9 8.44 20.04 -3.23
N GLU A 10 9.25 19.59 -2.26
CA GLU A 10 8.78 18.84 -1.09
C GLU A 10 7.71 19.62 -0.32
N ASP A 11 7.95 20.90 -0.01
CA ASP A 11 7.00 21.75 0.71
C ASP A 11 5.69 21.95 -0.07
N ALA A 12 5.78 22.16 -1.38
CA ALA A 12 4.60 22.30 -2.25
C ALA A 12 3.78 21.02 -2.31
N LEU A 13 4.44 19.86 -2.47
CA LEU A 13 3.79 18.55 -2.49
C LEU A 13 3.12 18.23 -1.16
N ILE A 14 3.78 18.47 -0.03
CA ILE A 14 3.20 18.28 1.32
C ILE A 14 1.92 19.10 1.48
N LYS A 15 1.96 20.37 1.08
CA LYS A 15 0.80 21.27 1.16
C LYS A 15 -0.38 20.70 0.37
N LEU A 16 -0.13 20.19 -0.82
CA LEU A 16 -1.17 19.64 -1.68
C LEU A 16 -1.68 18.29 -1.16
N LEU A 17 -0.81 17.41 -0.69
CA LEU A 17 -1.20 16.13 -0.07
C LEU A 17 -2.11 16.35 1.15
N LYS A 18 -1.82 17.33 2.00
CA LYS A 18 -2.71 17.69 3.11
C LYS A 18 -4.11 18.06 2.67
N ASN A 19 -4.23 18.80 1.57
CA ASN A 19 -5.52 19.17 0.99
C ASN A 19 -6.23 17.97 0.34
N ASN A 20 -5.50 16.92 -0.01
CA ASN A 20 -6.01 15.70 -0.65
C ASN A 20 -6.15 14.51 0.33
N GLY A 21 -6.39 14.80 1.61
CA GLY A 21 -6.78 13.81 2.61
C GLY A 21 -5.70 13.37 3.61
N TRP A 22 -4.43 13.76 3.42
CA TRP A 22 -3.34 13.49 4.37
C TRP A 22 -3.32 14.54 5.50
N SER A 23 -4.47 14.70 6.17
CA SER A 23 -4.73 15.80 7.11
C SER A 23 -4.24 15.54 8.54
N GLY A 24 -3.75 14.35 8.83
CA GLY A 24 -3.23 14.00 10.15
C GLY A 24 -1.99 14.79 10.53
N LYS A 25 -1.63 14.72 11.82
CA LYS A 25 -0.43 15.39 12.34
C LYS A 25 0.80 14.92 11.56
N MET A 26 1.51 15.87 10.95
CA MET A 26 2.78 15.60 10.26
C MET A 26 3.89 15.30 11.26
N LEU A 27 4.70 14.30 10.96
CA LEU A 27 5.90 13.94 11.71
C LEU A 27 7.13 14.48 10.98
N ASN A 28 7.87 15.40 11.59
CA ASN A 28 9.07 15.97 10.97
C ASN A 28 10.32 15.28 11.51
N TYR A 29 11.14 14.77 10.60
CA TYR A 29 12.41 14.10 10.90
C TYR A 29 12.29 12.96 11.91
N PRO A 30 11.22 12.15 11.89
CA PRO A 30 11.01 11.15 12.91
C PRO A 30 12.10 10.07 12.88
N THR A 31 12.47 9.60 14.05
CA THR A 31 13.22 8.36 14.22
C THR A 31 12.25 7.16 14.13
N GLU A 32 12.80 5.96 13.96
CA GLU A 32 12.00 4.74 13.99
C GLU A 32 11.22 4.60 15.30
N GLU A 33 11.84 4.86 16.45
CA GLU A 33 11.18 4.82 17.76
C GLU A 33 9.98 5.77 17.85
N GLN A 34 10.10 6.96 17.27
CA GLN A 34 9.01 7.93 17.22
C GLN A 34 7.86 7.46 16.32
N LEU A 35 8.16 6.78 15.22
CA LEU A 35 7.16 6.19 14.35
C LEU A 35 6.45 5.02 15.04
N ILE A 36 7.18 4.15 15.73
CA ILE A 36 6.62 3.04 16.51
C ILE A 36 5.71 3.56 17.61
N LYS A 37 6.12 4.61 18.32
CA LYS A 37 5.27 5.25 19.32
C LYS A 37 3.99 5.83 18.71
N ASN A 38 4.10 6.54 17.60
CA ASN A 38 2.94 7.07 16.87
C ASN A 38 1.99 5.95 16.42
N TRP A 39 2.53 4.84 15.97
CA TRP A 39 1.74 3.66 15.60
C TRP A 39 1.02 3.06 16.81
N ALA A 40 1.70 2.93 17.96
CA ALA A 40 1.11 2.46 19.21
C ALA A 40 -0.07 3.33 19.68
N ASP A 41 0.10 4.65 19.62
CA ASP A 41 -0.94 5.61 20.03
C ASP A 41 -2.19 5.49 19.12
N ILE A 42 -2.01 5.32 17.82
CA ILE A 42 -3.11 5.14 16.86
C ILE A 42 -3.76 3.77 17.02
N LEU A 43 -2.98 2.70 17.18
CA LEU A 43 -3.51 1.36 17.46
C LEU A 43 -4.36 1.34 18.72
N PHE A 44 -3.88 1.98 19.78
CA PHE A 44 -4.65 2.13 21.01
C PHE A 44 -5.99 2.83 20.74
N ASN A 45 -5.98 3.98 20.08
CA ASN A 45 -7.20 4.74 19.79
C ASN A 45 -8.21 3.93 18.97
N ASN A 46 -7.74 3.13 18.00
CA ASN A 46 -8.59 2.30 17.16
C ASN A 46 -9.11 1.03 17.87
N ASN A 47 -8.47 0.60 18.96
CA ASN A 47 -8.76 -0.65 19.66
C ASN A 47 -9.07 -0.49 21.14
N LYS A 48 -9.40 0.71 21.61
CA LYS A 48 -9.62 1.01 23.05
C LYS A 48 -10.88 0.39 23.67
N GLY A 49 -11.70 -0.30 22.86
CA GLY A 49 -12.91 -0.98 23.34
C GLY A 49 -12.64 -2.01 24.44
N ILE A 50 -13.70 -2.30 25.23
CA ILE A 50 -13.63 -3.24 26.36
C ILE A 50 -13.30 -4.67 25.89
N ASP A 51 -13.67 -5.00 24.68
CA ASP A 51 -13.44 -6.31 24.03
C ASP A 51 -12.00 -6.48 23.52
N ARG A 52 -11.16 -5.43 23.61
CA ARG A 52 -9.79 -5.42 23.06
C ARG A 52 -8.78 -4.90 24.10
N LEU A 53 -8.58 -3.58 24.15
CA LEU A 53 -7.59 -2.97 25.04
C LEU A 53 -8.18 -2.40 26.32
N ASN A 54 -9.50 -2.46 26.50
CA ASN A 54 -10.19 -2.05 27.72
C ASN A 54 -9.76 -0.67 28.26
N GLY A 55 -9.57 0.30 27.34
CA GLY A 55 -9.11 1.64 27.68
C GLY A 55 -7.69 1.75 28.21
N GLN A 56 -6.89 0.68 28.17
CA GLN A 56 -5.49 0.69 28.62
C GLN A 56 -4.54 0.68 27.42
N PRO A 57 -3.54 1.61 27.35
CA PRO A 57 -2.62 1.72 26.22
C PRO A 57 -1.79 0.47 26.03
N LEU A 58 -1.21 0.35 24.82
CA LEU A 58 -0.23 -0.70 24.51
C LEU A 58 1.07 -0.45 25.26
N THR A 59 1.65 -1.51 25.79
CA THR A 59 2.98 -1.49 26.40
C THR A 59 4.08 -1.59 25.33
N LYS A 60 5.33 -1.37 25.75
CA LYS A 60 6.49 -1.63 24.87
C LYS A 60 6.60 -3.11 24.50
N GLY A 61 6.28 -4.03 25.44
CA GLY A 61 6.29 -5.47 25.17
C GLY A 61 5.27 -5.88 24.14
N GLU A 62 4.06 -5.35 24.21
CA GLU A 62 2.99 -5.60 23.24
C GLU A 62 3.33 -5.04 21.84
N MET A 63 3.94 -3.86 21.77
CA MET A 63 4.43 -3.32 20.51
C MET A 63 5.59 -4.15 19.95
N GLN A 64 6.45 -4.70 20.81
CA GLN A 64 7.51 -5.59 20.39
C GLN A 64 6.97 -6.87 19.76
N GLN A 65 5.89 -7.46 20.29
CA GLN A 65 5.22 -8.61 19.67
C GLN A 65 4.77 -8.32 18.23
N LEU A 66 4.26 -7.10 17.97
CA LEU A 66 3.88 -6.69 16.60
C LEU A 66 5.09 -6.54 15.69
N LEU A 67 6.16 -5.92 16.19
CA LEU A 67 7.41 -5.74 15.44
C LEU A 67 8.10 -7.08 15.13
N ASP A 68 8.05 -8.02 16.08
CA ASP A 68 8.61 -9.36 15.88
C ASP A 68 7.86 -10.10 14.77
N LYS A 69 6.51 -9.97 14.71
CA LYS A 69 5.72 -10.50 13.59
C LYS A 69 6.09 -9.85 12.25
N VAL A 70 6.31 -8.53 12.23
CA VAL A 70 6.77 -7.83 11.02
C VAL A 70 8.13 -8.37 10.56
N LYS A 71 9.05 -8.63 11.51
CA LYS A 71 10.37 -9.20 11.22
C LYS A 71 10.30 -10.65 10.74
N GLU A 72 9.41 -11.47 11.32
CA GLU A 72 9.22 -12.87 10.90
C GLU A 72 8.73 -13.00 9.47
N LEU A 73 7.83 -12.10 9.05
CA LEU A 73 7.23 -12.13 7.71
C LEU A 73 8.21 -11.78 6.59
N ARG A 74 9.24 -11.00 6.85
CA ARG A 74 10.40 -10.66 6.02
C ARG A 74 10.12 -10.10 4.63
N THR A 75 9.14 -10.62 3.91
CA THR A 75 8.90 -10.26 2.51
C THR A 75 7.77 -9.25 2.37
N PRO A 76 7.83 -8.31 1.42
CA PRO A 76 6.72 -7.39 1.16
C PRO A 76 5.41 -8.10 0.83
N LEU A 77 5.48 -9.27 0.22
CA LEU A 77 4.35 -10.14 -0.07
C LEU A 77 3.66 -10.60 1.23
N ALA A 78 4.41 -11.19 2.16
CA ALA A 78 3.84 -11.65 3.44
C ALA A 78 3.36 -10.47 4.31
N LEU A 79 4.08 -9.33 4.26
CA LEU A 79 3.69 -8.10 4.93
C LEU A 79 2.43 -7.46 4.33
N ASN A 80 2.14 -7.69 3.04
CA ASN A 80 0.86 -7.31 2.44
C ASN A 80 -0.30 -8.07 3.09
N GLY A 81 -0.14 -9.37 3.32
CA GLY A 81 -1.10 -10.18 4.08
C GLY A 81 -1.28 -9.69 5.51
N PHE A 82 -0.20 -9.31 6.19
CA PHE A 82 -0.26 -8.72 7.53
C PHE A 82 -1.05 -7.40 7.54
N ILE A 83 -0.78 -6.48 6.62
CA ILE A 83 -1.48 -5.19 6.53
C ILE A 83 -2.96 -5.42 6.21
N ASN A 84 -3.26 -6.24 5.20
CA ASN A 84 -4.62 -6.46 4.70
C ASN A 84 -5.39 -7.52 5.51
N GLY A 85 -4.76 -8.18 6.47
CA GLY A 85 -5.41 -9.05 7.45
C GLY A 85 -6.44 -8.28 8.29
N LYS A 86 -7.50 -8.96 8.70
CA LYS A 86 -8.56 -8.31 9.49
C LYS A 86 -8.05 -7.88 10.87
N SER A 87 -7.15 -8.65 11.45
CA SER A 87 -6.64 -8.39 12.79
C SER A 87 -5.32 -9.10 13.05
N VAL A 88 -4.59 -8.62 14.04
CA VAL A 88 -3.36 -9.23 14.58
C VAL A 88 -3.56 -9.54 16.06
N THR A 89 -3.22 -10.74 16.47
CA THR A 89 -3.33 -11.16 17.87
C THR A 89 -2.04 -10.84 18.62
N ILE A 90 -2.18 -10.26 19.81
CA ILE A 90 -1.11 -10.06 20.79
C ILE A 90 -1.51 -10.66 22.13
N THR A 91 -0.55 -11.05 22.94
CA THR A 91 -0.79 -11.41 24.33
C THR A 91 -0.67 -10.17 25.18
N ARG A 92 -1.72 -9.84 25.94
CA ARG A 92 -1.80 -8.66 26.81
C ARG A 92 -0.84 -8.77 27.98
N ASP A 93 0.07 -7.81 28.13
CA ASP A 93 1.01 -7.75 29.27
C ASP A 93 0.84 -6.48 30.16
N ASN A 94 -0.15 -5.64 29.84
CA ASN A 94 -0.43 -4.43 30.63
C ASN A 94 -1.15 -4.80 31.94
N PRO A 95 -0.52 -4.64 33.13
CA PRO A 95 -1.11 -5.02 34.42
C PRO A 95 -2.31 -4.15 34.85
N ALA A 96 -2.50 -2.98 34.21
CA ALA A 96 -3.68 -2.15 34.42
C ALA A 96 -4.94 -2.71 33.75
N ASP A 97 -4.79 -3.56 32.74
CA ASP A 97 -5.89 -4.27 32.08
C ASP A 97 -6.16 -5.62 32.75
N LYS A 98 -6.79 -5.58 33.94
CA LYS A 98 -7.10 -6.78 34.72
C LYS A 98 -8.00 -7.78 33.96
N LEU A 99 -8.77 -7.33 32.98
CA LEU A 99 -9.70 -8.16 32.22
C LEU A 99 -8.97 -9.08 31.24
N HIS A 100 -7.93 -8.55 30.59
CA HIS A 100 -7.23 -9.27 29.50
C HIS A 100 -5.79 -9.62 29.84
N PHE A 101 -5.26 -9.25 31.00
CA PHE A 101 -3.88 -9.55 31.40
C PHE A 101 -3.57 -11.04 31.22
N GLY A 102 -2.51 -11.36 30.48
CA GLY A 102 -2.10 -12.72 30.15
C GLY A 102 -2.95 -13.42 29.10
N LYS A 103 -3.95 -12.75 28.51
CA LYS A 103 -4.80 -13.32 27.45
C LYS A 103 -4.49 -12.75 26.09
N ASP A 104 -4.85 -13.49 25.08
CA ASP A 104 -4.74 -13.04 23.69
C ASP A 104 -5.88 -12.08 23.34
N VAL A 105 -5.53 -10.96 22.74
CA VAL A 105 -6.47 -9.98 22.20
C VAL A 105 -6.17 -9.71 20.73
N SER A 106 -7.24 -9.46 19.96
CA SER A 106 -7.16 -9.24 18.52
C SER A 106 -7.27 -7.75 18.21
N LEU A 107 -6.25 -7.17 17.57
CA LEU A 107 -6.17 -5.75 17.22
C LEU A 107 -6.46 -5.56 15.74
N THR A 108 -7.34 -4.62 15.40
CA THR A 108 -7.49 -4.13 14.03
C THR A 108 -6.36 -3.15 13.75
N ILE A 109 -5.51 -3.44 12.76
CA ILE A 109 -4.40 -2.58 12.33
C ILE A 109 -4.76 -1.74 11.12
N TYR A 110 -5.51 -2.33 10.19
CA TYR A 110 -5.97 -1.69 8.97
C TYR A 110 -7.32 -2.24 8.54
N ASN A 111 -8.19 -1.37 8.05
CA ASN A 111 -9.45 -1.80 7.46
C ASN A 111 -9.57 -1.19 6.07
N ARG A 112 -9.36 -2.00 5.03
CA ARG A 112 -9.42 -1.56 3.64
C ARG A 112 -10.77 -0.98 3.21
N LEU A 113 -11.87 -1.31 3.91
CA LEU A 113 -13.21 -0.79 3.65
C LEU A 113 -13.47 0.57 4.30
N GLU A 114 -12.65 0.97 5.25
CA GLU A 114 -12.79 2.21 6.03
C GLU A 114 -12.11 3.41 5.34
N ILE A 115 -12.40 3.59 4.06
CA ILE A 115 -11.77 4.63 3.25
C ILE A 115 -12.42 5.98 3.54
N ALA A 116 -11.63 6.94 4.01
CA ALA A 116 -12.07 8.31 4.32
C ALA A 116 -13.33 8.40 5.24
N SER A 117 -13.62 7.34 6.00
CA SER A 117 -14.79 7.27 6.90
C SER A 117 -14.57 7.96 8.26
N GLY A 118 -13.40 8.54 8.47
CA GLY A 118 -13.01 9.18 9.73
C GLY A 118 -12.42 8.23 10.78
N LYS A 119 -12.31 6.93 10.49
CA LYS A 119 -11.71 5.94 11.40
C LYS A 119 -10.26 5.62 11.05
N SER A 120 -9.82 5.91 9.82
CA SER A 120 -8.43 5.78 9.40
C SER A 120 -7.68 7.08 9.53
N PHE A 121 -6.44 7.01 10.04
CA PHE A 121 -5.55 8.16 10.18
C PHE A 121 -4.57 8.21 9.02
N TYR A 122 -4.49 9.34 8.34
CA TYR A 122 -3.63 9.58 7.18
C TYR A 122 -2.61 10.65 7.52
N GLN A 123 -1.32 10.27 7.60
CA GLN A 123 -0.24 11.14 8.06
C GLN A 123 0.91 11.16 7.05
N ILE A 124 1.71 12.20 7.12
CA ILE A 124 2.96 12.37 6.37
C ILE A 124 4.12 12.36 7.38
N ALA A 125 5.10 11.48 7.17
CA ALA A 125 6.41 11.56 7.79
C ALA A 125 7.36 12.24 6.81
N ARG A 126 7.83 13.44 7.18
CA ARG A 126 8.78 14.24 6.40
C ARG A 126 10.19 13.87 6.83
N GLN A 127 11.01 13.52 5.86
CA GLN A 127 12.44 13.19 6.02
C GLN A 127 12.69 12.22 7.20
N PRO A 128 12.01 11.06 7.24
CA PRO A 128 12.23 10.07 8.29
C PRO A 128 13.69 9.59 8.27
N LYS A 129 14.23 9.37 9.47
CA LYS A 129 15.57 8.85 9.65
C LYS A 129 15.54 7.34 9.54
N PHE A 130 16.31 6.80 8.61
CA PHE A 130 16.52 5.37 8.50
C PHE A 130 17.69 4.96 9.40
N GLU A 131 17.41 4.11 10.36
CA GLU A 131 18.42 3.58 11.27
C GLU A 131 19.00 2.30 10.64
N HIS A 132 20.32 2.27 10.47
CA HIS A 132 21.02 1.09 10.00
C HIS A 132 21.59 0.33 11.18
N HIS A 133 21.51 -1.01 11.12
CA HIS A 133 22.22 -1.89 12.05
C HIS A 133 23.73 -1.96 11.76
N SER A 134 24.20 -1.30 10.70
CA SER A 134 25.60 -1.25 10.29
C SER A 134 26.24 0.09 10.65
N PHE A 135 27.37 0.04 11.39
CA PHE A 135 28.19 1.22 11.70
C PHE A 135 28.95 1.77 10.48
N ILE A 136 28.99 1.02 9.39
CA ILE A 136 29.79 1.36 8.18
C ILE A 136 28.95 2.16 7.17
N LEU A 137 27.62 1.94 7.15
CA LEU A 137 26.74 2.58 6.19
C LEU A 137 26.38 4.02 6.63
N PRO A 138 26.33 4.96 5.69
CA PRO A 138 25.95 6.34 6.00
C PRO A 138 24.51 6.42 6.49
N LYS A 139 24.23 7.26 7.48
CA LYS A 139 22.87 7.54 7.93
C LYS A 139 22.04 8.04 6.77
N ARG A 140 20.93 7.39 6.49
CA ARG A 140 20.01 7.73 5.39
C ARG A 140 18.79 8.48 5.93
N ARG A 141 18.20 9.28 5.06
CA ARG A 141 16.86 9.86 5.22
C ARG A 141 16.12 9.66 3.93
N GLY A 142 14.84 9.34 4.03
CA GLY A 142 13.93 9.43 2.89
C GLY A 142 13.37 10.85 2.77
N ASP A 143 12.71 11.16 1.67
CA ASP A 143 12.05 12.45 1.53
C ASP A 143 10.70 12.42 2.23
N LEU A 144 9.74 11.63 1.74
CA LEU A 144 8.43 11.52 2.35
C LEU A 144 8.02 10.05 2.52
N VAL A 145 7.33 9.77 3.63
CA VAL A 145 6.65 8.50 3.84
C VAL A 145 5.21 8.76 4.23
N LEU A 146 4.29 8.15 3.52
CA LEU A 146 2.85 8.24 3.78
C LEU A 146 2.44 7.11 4.72
N LEU A 147 1.75 7.48 5.80
CA LEU A 147 1.35 6.58 6.87
C LEU A 147 -0.17 6.42 6.88
N ILE A 148 -0.63 5.17 6.87
CA ILE A 148 -2.04 4.86 7.15
C ILE A 148 -2.12 4.14 8.50
N ASN A 149 -2.90 4.67 9.40
CA ASN A 149 -3.00 4.19 10.78
C ASN A 149 -1.63 4.06 11.49
N GLY A 150 -0.69 4.95 11.16
CA GLY A 150 0.65 4.95 11.73
C GLY A 150 1.64 4.01 11.05
N MET A 151 1.20 3.13 10.15
CA MET A 151 2.05 2.25 9.37
C MET A 151 2.62 2.97 8.14
N PRO A 152 3.92 2.94 7.89
CA PRO A 152 4.52 3.44 6.66
C PRO A 152 4.16 2.51 5.49
N VAL A 153 3.36 2.99 4.54
CA VAL A 153 2.86 2.15 3.43
C VAL A 153 3.30 2.59 2.05
N ILE A 154 3.63 3.89 1.88
CA ILE A 154 4.16 4.43 0.62
C ILE A 154 5.39 5.28 0.94
N HIS A 155 6.51 5.00 0.29
CA HIS A 155 7.70 5.84 0.34
C HIS A 155 7.80 6.64 -0.96
N ILE A 156 8.02 7.94 -0.85
CA ILE A 156 8.18 8.87 -1.98
C ILE A 156 9.59 9.44 -1.94
N GLU A 157 10.31 9.27 -3.04
CA GLU A 157 11.63 9.89 -3.25
C GLU A 157 11.51 10.97 -4.31
N LEU A 158 12.00 12.17 -4.01
CA LEU A 158 11.82 13.37 -4.81
C LEU A 158 13.11 13.76 -5.55
N LYS A 159 12.94 14.42 -6.68
CA LYS A 159 14.01 15.10 -7.41
C LYS A 159 13.53 16.46 -7.89
N SER A 160 14.47 17.38 -8.09
CA SER A 160 14.17 18.68 -8.73
C SER A 160 13.83 18.49 -10.21
N SER A 161 13.24 19.51 -10.85
CA SER A 161 12.87 19.52 -12.28
C SER A 161 14.02 19.17 -13.23
N LYS A 162 15.26 19.41 -12.81
CA LYS A 162 16.47 19.18 -13.63
C LYS A 162 16.94 17.71 -13.59
N VAL A 163 16.37 16.89 -12.71
CA VAL A 163 16.83 15.53 -12.45
C VAL A 163 15.72 14.55 -12.82
N PRO A 164 15.95 13.62 -13.76
CA PRO A 164 14.95 12.61 -14.12
C PRO A 164 14.48 11.77 -12.91
N ALA A 165 13.20 11.44 -12.86
CA ALA A 165 12.62 10.61 -11.77
C ALA A 165 13.29 9.22 -11.66
N MET A 166 13.87 8.70 -12.75
CA MET A 166 14.67 7.48 -12.73
C MET A 166 15.85 7.53 -11.75
N HIS A 167 16.40 8.70 -11.44
CA HIS A 167 17.44 8.85 -10.41
C HIS A 167 16.91 8.52 -9.01
N ALA A 168 15.65 8.87 -8.72
CA ALA A 168 14.99 8.48 -7.48
C ALA A 168 14.71 6.96 -7.45
N VAL A 169 14.28 6.36 -8.57
CA VAL A 169 14.16 4.89 -8.71
C VAL A 169 15.50 4.23 -8.37
N ASN A 170 16.60 4.69 -8.99
CA ASN A 170 17.93 4.14 -8.75
C ASN A 170 18.39 4.32 -7.29
N GLN A 171 18.03 5.45 -6.66
CA GLN A 171 18.34 5.67 -5.25
C GLN A 171 17.64 4.64 -4.34
N ILE A 172 16.38 4.35 -4.62
CA ILE A 172 15.62 3.33 -3.88
C ILE A 172 16.19 1.93 -4.16
N THR A 173 16.32 1.57 -5.44
CA THR A 173 16.63 0.18 -5.84
C THR A 173 18.10 -0.21 -5.70
N ASP A 174 19.02 0.73 -5.93
CA ASP A 174 20.45 0.46 -5.99
C ASP A 174 21.18 0.86 -4.68
N LYS A 175 20.47 1.58 -3.77
CA LYS A 175 21.03 2.01 -2.46
C LYS A 175 20.15 1.57 -1.30
N TYR A 176 18.93 2.10 -1.14
CA TYR A 176 18.12 1.88 0.06
C TYR A 176 17.72 0.42 0.27
N ILE A 177 17.26 -0.27 -0.78
CA ILE A 177 16.87 -1.68 -0.67
C ILE A 177 18.08 -2.56 -0.35
N PRO A 178 19.22 -2.51 -1.09
CA PRO A 178 20.40 -3.31 -0.76
C PRO A 178 21.03 -2.99 0.59
N GLU A 179 20.88 -1.75 1.09
CA GLU A 179 21.34 -1.34 2.41
C GLU A 179 20.40 -1.81 3.54
N GLY A 180 19.26 -2.46 3.23
CA GLY A 180 18.32 -3.00 4.21
C GLY A 180 17.42 -1.96 4.86
N VAL A 181 17.27 -0.77 4.27
CA VAL A 181 16.41 0.31 4.82
C VAL A 181 14.96 -0.14 5.05
N PHE A 182 14.48 -1.03 4.20
CA PHE A 182 13.11 -1.55 4.24
C PHE A 182 13.03 -3.00 4.73
N THR A 183 13.94 -3.40 5.62
CA THR A 183 14.03 -4.77 6.12
C THR A 183 14.21 -4.77 7.64
N ASP A 184 13.56 -5.70 8.33
CA ASP A 184 13.66 -5.92 9.78
C ASP A 184 13.35 -4.70 10.68
N CYS A 185 12.56 -3.75 10.19
CA CYS A 185 12.19 -2.51 10.85
C CYS A 185 10.75 -2.11 10.51
N ILE A 186 10.25 -1.01 11.07
CA ILE A 186 8.88 -0.53 10.75
C ILE A 186 8.73 -0.18 9.26
N PHE A 187 9.80 0.25 8.58
CA PHE A 187 9.75 0.59 7.16
C PHE A 187 9.61 -0.65 6.25
N SER A 188 9.75 -1.87 6.78
CA SER A 188 9.41 -3.11 6.05
C SER A 188 7.94 -3.12 5.60
N LEU A 189 7.07 -2.38 6.28
CA LEU A 189 5.66 -2.24 5.92
C LEU A 189 5.41 -1.42 4.66
N VAL A 190 6.44 -0.78 4.08
CA VAL A 190 6.31 -0.03 2.81
C VAL A 190 5.98 -1.00 1.69
N GLN A 191 4.83 -0.80 1.06
CA GLN A 191 4.30 -1.64 -0.02
C GLN A 191 4.57 -1.06 -1.40
N ILE A 192 4.58 0.26 -1.52
CA ILE A 192 4.71 0.98 -2.79
C ILE A 192 5.80 2.03 -2.67
N PHE A 193 6.66 2.07 -3.68
CA PHE A 193 7.61 3.14 -3.90
C PHE A 193 7.11 4.09 -4.98
N VAL A 194 7.32 5.38 -4.76
CA VAL A 194 7.04 6.46 -5.70
C VAL A 194 8.33 7.26 -5.89
N ALA A 195 8.73 7.41 -7.13
CA ALA A 195 9.86 8.22 -7.53
C ALA A 195 9.34 9.35 -8.42
N MET A 196 9.56 10.61 -8.05
CA MET A 196 8.97 11.70 -8.81
C MET A 196 9.81 12.97 -8.81
N ASN A 197 9.64 13.73 -9.88
CA ASN A 197 9.97 15.14 -9.97
C ASN A 197 8.71 15.92 -10.39
N PRO A 198 8.72 17.24 -10.57
CA PRO A 198 7.54 18.00 -10.94
C PRO A 198 6.89 17.62 -12.27
N GLU A 199 7.63 17.01 -13.19
CA GLU A 199 7.21 16.69 -14.55
C GLU A 199 7.04 15.19 -14.83
N GLU A 200 7.43 14.32 -13.87
CA GLU A 200 7.38 12.87 -14.07
C GLU A 200 7.18 12.13 -12.76
N MET A 201 6.38 11.07 -12.78
CA MET A 201 6.22 10.15 -11.66
C MET A 201 6.27 8.71 -12.13
N MET A 202 7.01 7.89 -11.40
CA MET A 202 7.04 6.43 -11.54
C MET A 202 6.68 5.79 -10.22
N TYR A 203 6.00 4.64 -10.27
CA TYR A 203 5.69 3.85 -9.08
C TYR A 203 5.91 2.36 -9.32
N PHE A 204 6.19 1.64 -8.25
CA PHE A 204 6.38 0.19 -8.28
C PHE A 204 6.13 -0.41 -6.90
N ALA A 205 5.78 -1.70 -6.87
CA ALA A 205 5.65 -2.43 -5.62
C ALA A 205 7.02 -2.69 -5.01
N ASN A 206 7.08 -2.78 -3.68
CA ASN A 206 8.31 -3.14 -2.98
C ASN A 206 8.77 -4.55 -3.41
N PRO A 207 9.95 -4.71 -4.03
CA PRO A 207 10.42 -6.00 -4.50
C PRO A 207 11.00 -6.87 -3.36
N GLY A 208 11.27 -6.27 -2.19
CA GLY A 208 12.06 -6.92 -1.14
C GLY A 208 13.57 -6.88 -1.42
N ILE A 209 14.35 -7.35 -0.44
CA ILE A 209 15.82 -7.30 -0.49
C ILE A 209 16.41 -8.42 -1.35
N ASP A 210 15.77 -9.57 -1.41
CA ASP A 210 16.29 -10.79 -2.04
C ASP A 210 16.09 -10.84 -3.56
N ILE A 211 15.31 -9.88 -4.12
CA ILE A 211 14.95 -9.90 -5.53
C ILE A 211 15.60 -8.72 -6.25
N LYS A 212 16.40 -9.05 -7.29
CA LYS A 212 16.92 -8.01 -8.18
C LYS A 212 15.77 -7.36 -8.93
N PHE A 213 15.53 -6.10 -8.62
CA PHE A 213 14.43 -5.36 -9.22
C PHE A 213 14.62 -5.14 -10.73
N ASN A 214 13.57 -5.47 -11.49
CA ASN A 214 13.52 -5.20 -12.92
C ASN A 214 12.83 -3.84 -13.15
N LYS A 215 13.56 -2.85 -13.66
CA LYS A 215 13.07 -1.49 -13.92
C LYS A 215 11.90 -1.43 -14.93
N ALA A 216 11.65 -2.49 -15.70
CA ALA A 216 10.46 -2.60 -16.54
C ALA A 216 9.14 -2.67 -15.74
N PHE A 217 9.23 -2.89 -14.42
CA PHE A 217 8.10 -2.82 -13.49
C PHE A 217 7.93 -1.46 -12.81
N CYS A 218 8.66 -0.43 -13.24
CA CYS A 218 8.32 0.95 -12.93
C CYS A 218 7.22 1.42 -13.88
N PHE A 219 6.11 1.87 -13.34
CA PHE A 219 4.94 2.28 -14.10
C PHE A 219 4.70 3.77 -13.96
N HIS A 220 4.18 4.39 -15.01
CA HIS A 220 3.59 5.73 -14.95
C HIS A 220 2.10 5.62 -14.66
N TRP A 221 1.57 6.58 -13.89
CA TRP A 221 0.13 6.67 -13.74
C TRP A 221 -0.48 7.31 -14.99
N ALA A 222 -1.67 6.88 -15.36
CA ALA A 222 -2.39 7.40 -16.52
C ALA A 222 -3.87 7.61 -16.17
N ASP A 223 -4.57 8.37 -17.00
CA ASP A 223 -6.01 8.55 -16.93
C ASP A 223 -6.79 7.33 -17.46
N ALA A 224 -8.12 7.42 -17.45
CA ALA A 224 -8.99 6.35 -17.95
C ALA A 224 -8.86 6.07 -19.46
N ASN A 225 -8.28 7.00 -20.24
CA ASN A 225 -7.98 6.87 -21.65
C ASN A 225 -6.54 6.39 -21.92
N ASN A 226 -5.83 6.05 -20.84
CA ASN A 226 -4.42 5.66 -20.85
C ASN A 226 -3.45 6.77 -21.29
N ASN A 227 -3.83 8.04 -21.10
CA ASN A 227 -2.93 9.16 -21.29
C ASN A 227 -2.07 9.33 -20.02
N PRO A 228 -0.73 9.35 -20.12
CA PRO A 228 0.14 9.54 -18.95
C PRO A 228 -0.16 10.83 -18.20
N ILE A 229 -0.24 10.75 -16.89
CA ILE A 229 -0.35 11.91 -16.00
C ILE A 229 1.04 12.16 -15.43
N ASN A 230 1.67 13.23 -15.89
CA ASN A 230 3.03 13.59 -15.53
C ASN A 230 3.11 14.79 -14.57
N ASP A 231 2.07 15.61 -14.53
CA ASP A 231 2.00 16.78 -13.65
C ASP A 231 1.85 16.37 -12.18
N TRP A 232 2.76 16.87 -11.33
CA TRP A 232 2.80 16.51 -9.91
C TRP A 232 1.52 16.89 -9.14
N GLN A 233 0.82 17.96 -9.55
CA GLN A 233 -0.42 18.39 -8.90
C GLN A 233 -1.55 17.40 -9.21
N GLN A 234 -1.60 16.93 -10.45
CA GLN A 234 -2.56 15.90 -10.84
C GLN A 234 -2.24 14.57 -10.15
N ILE A 235 -0.95 14.20 -10.04
CA ILE A 235 -0.53 12.99 -9.30
C ILE A 235 -0.93 13.09 -7.83
N ALA A 236 -0.68 14.21 -7.17
CA ALA A 236 -1.05 14.41 -5.78
C ALA A 236 -2.59 14.39 -5.56
N SER A 237 -3.36 14.81 -6.56
CA SER A 237 -4.83 14.86 -6.49
C SER A 237 -5.52 13.58 -6.95
N THR A 238 -4.80 12.68 -7.64
CA THR A 238 -5.33 11.41 -8.15
C THR A 238 -4.67 10.22 -7.45
N PHE A 239 -3.44 9.88 -7.83
CA PHE A 239 -2.73 8.68 -7.37
C PHE A 239 -2.40 8.72 -5.87
N LEU A 240 -1.90 9.85 -5.37
CA LEU A 240 -1.51 10.03 -3.96
C LEU A 240 -2.64 10.57 -3.08
N SER A 241 -3.80 10.87 -3.62
CA SER A 241 -4.94 11.36 -2.83
C SER A 241 -5.59 10.26 -1.99
N ILE A 242 -6.28 10.63 -0.93
CA ILE A 242 -7.27 9.78 -0.29
C ILE A 242 -8.60 10.02 -1.03
N PRO A 243 -9.27 9.00 -1.55
CA PRO A 243 -9.19 7.57 -1.18
C PRO A 243 -8.22 6.70 -1.99
N MET A 244 -7.64 7.17 -3.09
CA MET A 244 -6.88 6.33 -4.01
C MET A 244 -5.70 5.62 -3.34
N ALA A 245 -4.86 6.34 -2.59
CA ALA A 245 -3.71 5.73 -1.91
C ALA A 245 -4.13 4.60 -0.94
N HIS A 246 -5.25 4.79 -0.22
CA HIS A 246 -5.81 3.74 0.62
C HIS A 246 -6.24 2.52 -0.20
N MET A 247 -6.94 2.75 -1.32
CA MET A 247 -7.38 1.68 -2.21
C MET A 247 -6.20 0.93 -2.85
N LEU A 248 -5.13 1.63 -3.22
CA LEU A 248 -3.92 1.00 -3.76
C LEU A 248 -3.36 -0.04 -2.78
N ILE A 249 -3.23 0.32 -1.50
CA ILE A 249 -2.73 -0.59 -0.47
C ILE A 249 -3.73 -1.72 -0.19
N GLY A 250 -5.02 -1.40 -0.05
CA GLY A 250 -6.03 -2.37 0.39
C GLY A 250 -6.56 -3.30 -0.70
N PHE A 251 -6.56 -2.84 -1.96
CA PHE A 251 -7.25 -3.56 -3.04
C PHE A 251 -6.40 -3.78 -4.29
N TYR A 252 -5.44 -2.89 -4.59
CA TYR A 252 -4.75 -2.89 -5.87
C TYR A 252 -3.27 -3.28 -5.80
N THR A 253 -2.83 -3.76 -4.65
CA THR A 253 -1.65 -4.63 -4.52
C THR A 253 -2.08 -6.09 -4.65
N VAL A 254 -1.21 -6.93 -5.18
CA VAL A 254 -1.43 -8.35 -5.40
C VAL A 254 -0.22 -9.13 -4.90
N ALA A 255 -0.43 -9.99 -3.93
CA ALA A 255 0.58 -10.93 -3.47
C ALA A 255 0.63 -12.11 -4.47
N ASP A 256 1.69 -12.22 -5.25
CA ASP A 256 1.88 -13.33 -6.20
C ASP A 256 2.75 -14.40 -5.57
N GLN A 257 2.10 -15.46 -5.09
CA GLN A 257 2.77 -16.57 -4.40
C GLN A 257 3.65 -17.41 -5.34
N ALA A 258 3.31 -17.49 -6.62
CA ALA A 258 4.10 -18.25 -7.60
C ALA A 258 5.45 -17.57 -7.88
N ASP A 259 5.44 -16.25 -8.03
CA ASP A 259 6.65 -15.46 -8.26
C ASP A 259 7.35 -15.07 -6.94
N GLY A 260 6.67 -15.21 -5.79
CA GLY A 260 7.16 -14.80 -4.47
C GLY A 260 7.27 -13.27 -4.31
N ILE A 261 6.55 -12.48 -5.11
CA ILE A 261 6.68 -11.03 -5.15
C ILE A 261 5.35 -10.32 -4.94
N LEU A 262 5.45 -9.10 -4.42
CA LEU A 262 4.34 -8.16 -4.40
C LEU A 262 4.25 -7.44 -5.74
N LYS A 263 3.05 -7.35 -6.30
CA LYS A 263 2.73 -6.60 -7.52
C LYS A 263 1.75 -5.46 -7.21
N VAL A 264 1.81 -4.40 -7.99
CA VAL A 264 0.82 -3.31 -7.96
C VAL A 264 0.19 -3.16 -9.32
N LEU A 265 -1.12 -2.90 -9.36
CA LEU A 265 -1.84 -2.73 -10.63
C LEU A 265 -1.33 -1.49 -11.38
N ARG A 266 -1.26 -1.64 -12.71
CA ARG A 266 -1.10 -0.51 -13.62
C ARG A 266 -2.40 0.28 -13.72
N SER A 267 -2.33 1.54 -14.10
CA SER A 267 -3.50 2.43 -14.21
C SER A 267 -4.65 1.83 -15.02
N TYR A 268 -4.38 1.30 -16.22
CA TYR A 268 -5.41 0.69 -17.06
C TYR A 268 -6.05 -0.57 -16.44
N GLN A 269 -5.29 -1.35 -15.65
CA GLN A 269 -5.82 -2.50 -14.92
C GLN A 269 -6.75 -2.04 -13.78
N TYR A 270 -6.34 -0.98 -13.07
CA TYR A 270 -7.18 -0.33 -12.06
C TYR A 270 -8.50 0.15 -12.66
N TYR A 271 -8.45 0.92 -13.78
CA TYR A 271 -9.67 1.42 -14.41
C TYR A 271 -10.57 0.29 -14.92
N ALA A 272 -9.98 -0.76 -15.51
CA ALA A 272 -10.73 -1.93 -15.96
C ALA A 272 -11.43 -2.64 -14.79
N ALA A 273 -10.71 -2.98 -13.73
CA ALA A 273 -11.26 -3.67 -12.56
C ALA A 273 -12.33 -2.82 -11.85
N SER A 274 -12.07 -1.53 -11.66
CA SER A 274 -13.00 -0.58 -11.06
C SER A 274 -14.28 -0.41 -11.90
N LYS A 275 -14.14 -0.33 -13.22
CA LYS A 275 -15.30 -0.21 -14.13
C LYS A 275 -16.17 -1.45 -14.12
N ILE A 276 -15.56 -2.64 -14.15
CA ILE A 276 -16.28 -3.92 -14.08
C ILE A 276 -17.05 -4.00 -12.76
N SER A 277 -16.38 -3.79 -11.63
CA SER A 277 -17.01 -3.82 -10.30
C SER A 277 -18.14 -2.80 -10.18
N SER A 278 -17.94 -1.56 -10.67
CA SER A 278 -18.96 -0.52 -10.67
C SER A 278 -20.19 -0.84 -11.53
N ILE A 279 -20.01 -1.55 -12.64
CA ILE A 279 -21.14 -1.99 -13.48
C ILE A 279 -21.94 -3.06 -12.74
N VAL A 280 -21.26 -4.03 -12.12
CA VAL A 280 -21.92 -5.11 -11.36
C VAL A 280 -22.70 -4.54 -10.18
N ALA A 281 -22.10 -3.64 -9.41
CA ALA A 281 -22.75 -3.00 -8.25
C ALA A 281 -24.02 -2.21 -8.62
N LYS A 282 -24.09 -1.68 -9.85
CA LYS A 282 -25.24 -0.91 -10.35
C LYS A 282 -26.17 -1.75 -11.22
N TRP A 283 -25.96 -3.06 -11.32
CA TRP A 283 -26.73 -3.91 -12.22
C TRP A 283 -28.17 -4.08 -11.73
N ASP A 284 -29.13 -3.74 -12.60
CA ASP A 284 -30.53 -4.05 -12.36
C ASP A 284 -30.88 -5.45 -12.88
N TRP A 285 -30.84 -6.41 -11.99
CA TRP A 285 -31.13 -7.83 -12.29
C TRP A 285 -32.56 -8.09 -12.78
N LYS A 286 -33.45 -7.10 -12.73
CA LYS A 286 -34.81 -7.19 -13.26
C LYS A 286 -34.91 -6.68 -14.71
N SER A 287 -33.91 -5.94 -15.18
CA SER A 287 -33.92 -5.41 -16.54
C SER A 287 -33.34 -6.42 -17.53
N THR A 288 -34.06 -6.65 -18.62
CA THR A 288 -33.61 -7.44 -19.77
C THR A 288 -32.82 -6.63 -20.79
N GLU A 289 -32.76 -5.30 -20.64
CA GLU A 289 -32.12 -4.40 -21.60
C GLU A 289 -30.67 -4.11 -21.26
N GLN A 290 -30.22 -4.48 -20.05
CA GLN A 290 -28.84 -4.25 -19.66
C GLN A 290 -27.89 -5.18 -20.39
N LYS A 291 -26.87 -4.57 -20.97
CA LYS A 291 -25.80 -5.28 -21.69
C LYS A 291 -24.54 -5.22 -20.86
N GLY A 292 -23.77 -6.30 -20.87
CA GLY A 292 -22.43 -6.32 -20.30
C GLY A 292 -21.49 -5.34 -21.02
N GLY A 293 -20.21 -5.59 -20.90
CA GLY A 293 -19.19 -4.78 -21.54
C GLY A 293 -18.02 -5.64 -22.01
N TYR A 294 -17.03 -5.02 -22.59
CA TYR A 294 -15.79 -5.64 -22.96
C TYR A 294 -14.61 -4.77 -22.56
N ILE A 295 -13.48 -5.40 -22.29
CA ILE A 295 -12.20 -4.74 -22.03
C ILE A 295 -11.21 -5.20 -23.10
N TRP A 296 -10.64 -4.24 -23.80
CA TRP A 296 -9.64 -4.53 -24.84
C TRP A 296 -8.25 -4.54 -24.20
N HIS A 297 -7.66 -5.71 -24.09
CA HIS A 297 -6.32 -5.94 -23.59
C HIS A 297 -5.43 -6.58 -24.65
N THR A 298 -4.21 -6.09 -24.82
CA THR A 298 -3.20 -6.73 -25.65
C THR A 298 -2.63 -7.97 -24.97
N THR A 299 -1.94 -8.82 -25.73
CA THR A 299 -1.20 -9.96 -25.16
C THR A 299 -0.12 -9.45 -24.19
N GLY A 300 0.05 -10.12 -23.05
CA GLY A 300 1.04 -9.73 -22.02
C GLY A 300 0.69 -8.51 -21.16
N SER A 301 -0.50 -7.91 -21.34
CA SER A 301 -0.93 -6.74 -20.55
C SER A 301 -1.51 -7.08 -19.17
N GLY A 302 -1.47 -8.35 -18.75
CA GLY A 302 -1.96 -8.80 -17.44
C GLY A 302 -3.48 -8.97 -17.37
N LYS A 303 -4.10 -9.53 -18.43
CA LYS A 303 -5.54 -9.86 -18.44
C LYS A 303 -5.97 -10.70 -17.25
N THR A 304 -5.19 -11.73 -16.90
CA THR A 304 -5.48 -12.65 -15.79
C THR A 304 -5.52 -11.91 -14.47
N MET A 305 -4.55 -11.03 -14.20
CA MET A 305 -4.53 -10.21 -12.98
C MET A 305 -5.72 -9.25 -12.92
N THR A 306 -6.09 -8.62 -14.05
CA THR A 306 -7.26 -7.72 -14.13
C THR A 306 -8.55 -8.47 -13.86
N SER A 307 -8.74 -9.66 -14.47
CA SER A 307 -9.94 -10.48 -14.28
C SER A 307 -10.01 -11.05 -12.86
N PHE A 308 -8.89 -11.53 -12.31
CA PHE A 308 -8.81 -11.96 -10.91
C PHE A 308 -9.22 -10.83 -9.95
N LYS A 309 -8.62 -9.65 -10.11
CA LYS A 309 -8.90 -8.52 -9.23
C LYS A 309 -10.35 -8.05 -9.36
N SER A 310 -10.92 -8.05 -10.56
CA SER A 310 -12.36 -7.77 -10.77
C SER A 310 -13.25 -8.76 -10.04
N ALA A 311 -12.95 -10.06 -10.16
CA ALA A 311 -13.69 -11.12 -9.48
C ALA A 311 -13.58 -10.99 -7.95
N GLN A 312 -12.39 -10.70 -7.42
CA GLN A 312 -12.14 -10.49 -6.00
C GLN A 312 -12.94 -9.30 -5.45
N LEU A 313 -12.93 -8.15 -6.16
CA LEU A 313 -13.69 -6.96 -5.76
C LEU A 313 -15.20 -7.24 -5.71
N ILE A 314 -15.74 -7.90 -6.73
CA ILE A 314 -17.17 -8.26 -6.80
C ILE A 314 -17.55 -9.24 -5.66
N ALA A 315 -16.74 -10.26 -5.43
CA ALA A 315 -16.99 -11.22 -4.36
C ALA A 315 -16.93 -10.58 -2.96
N GLN A 316 -16.06 -9.58 -2.76
CA GLN A 316 -15.90 -8.89 -1.49
C GLN A 316 -16.96 -7.81 -1.24
N SER A 317 -17.52 -7.22 -2.28
CA SER A 317 -18.61 -6.23 -2.15
C SER A 317 -19.95 -6.86 -1.80
N GLY A 318 -20.12 -8.17 -2.05
CA GLY A 318 -21.39 -8.85 -1.87
C GLY A 318 -22.41 -8.59 -2.97
N ASP A 319 -21.98 -7.96 -4.08
CA ASP A 319 -22.87 -7.66 -5.22
C ASP A 319 -23.22 -8.91 -6.05
N ALA A 320 -22.47 -10.00 -5.87
CA ALA A 320 -22.75 -11.29 -6.50
C ALA A 320 -22.34 -12.45 -5.59
N ASP A 321 -23.17 -13.49 -5.54
CA ASP A 321 -22.91 -14.72 -4.77
C ASP A 321 -21.83 -15.59 -5.40
N LYS A 322 -21.68 -15.51 -6.73
CA LYS A 322 -20.71 -16.28 -7.50
C LYS A 322 -20.18 -15.47 -8.68
N VAL A 323 -18.89 -15.62 -8.94
CA VAL A 323 -18.24 -15.10 -10.14
C VAL A 323 -17.74 -16.28 -10.97
N VAL A 324 -18.17 -16.36 -12.23
CA VAL A 324 -17.79 -17.42 -13.17
C VAL A 324 -16.81 -16.86 -14.19
N PHE A 325 -15.63 -17.48 -14.27
CA PHE A 325 -14.62 -17.17 -15.26
C PHE A 325 -14.67 -18.21 -16.39
N LEU A 326 -15.05 -17.78 -17.59
CA LEU A 326 -15.18 -18.65 -18.76
C LEU A 326 -14.01 -18.40 -19.72
N VAL A 327 -13.37 -19.46 -20.17
CA VAL A 327 -12.28 -19.43 -21.17
C VAL A 327 -12.59 -20.33 -22.35
N ASP A 328 -12.06 -20.01 -23.51
CA ASP A 328 -12.33 -20.74 -24.75
C ASP A 328 -11.41 -21.95 -24.98
N ARG A 329 -10.33 -22.09 -24.20
CA ARG A 329 -9.33 -23.16 -24.33
C ARG A 329 -8.99 -23.77 -22.98
N ILE A 330 -8.82 -25.08 -22.95
CA ILE A 330 -8.50 -25.85 -21.74
C ILE A 330 -7.16 -25.40 -21.14
N GLU A 331 -6.12 -25.19 -21.99
CA GLU A 331 -4.79 -24.77 -21.54
C GLU A 331 -4.82 -23.39 -20.85
N LEU A 332 -5.62 -22.45 -21.41
CA LEU A 332 -5.82 -21.14 -20.80
C LEU A 332 -6.60 -21.24 -19.48
N GLY A 333 -7.52 -22.20 -19.38
CA GLY A 333 -8.27 -22.48 -18.15
C GLY A 333 -7.34 -22.96 -17.03
N THR A 334 -6.46 -23.92 -17.33
CA THR A 334 -5.47 -24.42 -16.37
C THR A 334 -4.50 -23.34 -15.93
N GLN A 335 -3.90 -22.63 -16.90
CA GLN A 335 -2.98 -21.53 -16.59
C GLN A 335 -3.66 -20.44 -15.75
N SER A 336 -4.86 -20.01 -16.12
CA SER A 336 -5.59 -18.99 -15.37
C SER A 336 -5.96 -19.45 -13.96
N LEU A 337 -6.29 -20.74 -13.78
CA LEU A 337 -6.57 -21.30 -12.46
C LEU A 337 -5.32 -21.28 -11.56
N ASP A 338 -4.17 -21.65 -12.10
CA ASP A 338 -2.91 -21.64 -11.35
C ASP A 338 -2.49 -20.21 -10.99
N GLU A 339 -2.59 -19.26 -11.94
CA GLU A 339 -2.37 -17.84 -11.66
C GLU A 339 -3.38 -17.30 -10.62
N TYR A 340 -4.68 -17.65 -10.70
CA TYR A 340 -5.68 -17.23 -9.72
C TYR A 340 -5.37 -17.76 -8.32
N ARG A 341 -4.92 -19.02 -8.22
CA ARG A 341 -4.49 -19.60 -6.95
C ARG A 341 -3.26 -18.90 -6.38
N SER A 342 -2.32 -18.49 -7.25
CA SER A 342 -1.14 -17.76 -6.81
C SER A 342 -1.44 -16.34 -6.32
N PHE A 343 -2.52 -15.71 -6.80
CA PHE A 343 -2.97 -14.38 -6.41
C PHE A 343 -3.96 -14.39 -5.24
N ALA A 344 -4.57 -15.55 -4.96
CA ALA A 344 -5.50 -15.67 -3.85
C ALA A 344 -4.75 -15.58 -2.52
N ASP A 345 -5.24 -14.74 -1.64
CA ASP A 345 -4.75 -14.68 -0.26
C ASP A 345 -4.95 -16.05 0.38
N SER A 346 -3.90 -16.59 0.97
CA SER A 346 -3.92 -17.85 1.73
C SER A 346 -4.61 -17.68 3.09
#